data_181c2f0b496c4657f21f3ab289c0c31c
#
_entry.id   181c2f0b496c4657f21f3ab289c0c31c
#
_cell.length_a   1.000
_cell.length_b   1.000
_cell.length_c   1.000
_cell.angle_alpha   90.00
_cell.angle_beta   90.00
_cell.angle_gamma   90.00
#
_symmetry.space_group_name_H-M   'P 1'
#
loop_
_entity.id
_entity.type
_entity.pdbx_description
1 polymer ?
#
loop_
_entity_poly.entity_id
_entity_poly.type
_entity_poly.pdbx_seq_one_letter_code
_entity_poly.pdbx_strand_id
1 'polypeptide(L)'
;MRRRKKQHRKFPLRPILVGVIVLLLALIAWELAQRRLYPERFRDWSRVIAYVPLDDRTDNLEDVAYAAEASGWEIVMPPRDWFRTALDGQPRNENGTPYGNREALFQWVRDMGRAGCQTFILSLDQLFSGGLVHSRSVRETWPLTFSKRATMGEIEAFRKYVLPVAKNPRNRLYLFDSLARLSPTVGYRGIGEAEYYALREYGMVPRPVLPDKDLTLQHVFSLYPYAGDRHTPAEHALEKERFRDALTPELLEMYLGVRRRKLTLTDEVLSEIQAYDNVQLLIGVDDSSNRENIQYNELRYLRTRIGDDVSSGIAVMAGLDSLARLFVGRIAQEAYDYRVRASVRYVGGTEEKHSSEFDLYTLEDVVKLHLDFFRAEQVDEKDAELQFLVMTAPENPEQSGAYIEELVSTLERNLALHIPTVLNEASNNAYGDALEQELLKRVPFAALVAYAGKYDQANVTGAAFAMGFSRYLYLRCDASGGLDADAAQVRQMANSMALTEYILHTRDPLNAYLKSLNLDTGNIPPDTPYRTQIPRKLSELFAPECQKVCGNLRNTELLCGLSPWATRKIESVSIRDYLFPWNRTFELSFTVDVSLEEP
;
A
#
# COMPACT_ATOMS: atom_id res chain seq x y z
N MET A 1 -14.62 -0.52 -94.94
CA MET A 1 -14.85 -0.71 -93.48
C MET A 1 -13.70 -1.55 -92.89
N ARG A 2 -12.74 -0.88 -92.22
CA ARG A 2 -11.61 -1.57 -91.57
C ARG A 2 -11.92 -1.71 -90.09
N ARG A 3 -12.18 -2.94 -89.59
CA ARG A 3 -12.35 -3.28 -88.17
C ARG A 3 -11.00 -3.18 -87.44
N ARG A 4 -10.84 -2.20 -86.53
CA ARG A 4 -9.72 -2.11 -85.61
C ARG A 4 -9.86 -3.21 -84.53
N LYS A 5 -8.94 -4.20 -84.48
CA LYS A 5 -8.80 -5.15 -83.39
C LYS A 5 -8.30 -4.40 -82.17
N LYS A 6 -9.10 -4.37 -81.08
CA LYS A 6 -8.64 -3.93 -79.74
C LYS A 6 -7.67 -4.95 -79.19
N GLN A 7 -6.41 -4.62 -79.10
CA GLN A 7 -5.43 -5.39 -78.34
C GLN A 7 -5.70 -5.18 -76.86
N HIS A 8 -6.16 -6.25 -76.18
CA HIS A 8 -6.21 -6.31 -74.74
C HIS A 8 -4.77 -6.45 -74.21
N ARG A 9 -4.19 -5.35 -73.69
CA ARG A 9 -2.96 -5.40 -72.93
C ARG A 9 -3.22 -6.22 -71.67
N LYS A 10 -2.66 -7.45 -71.60
CA LYS A 10 -2.62 -8.25 -70.39
C LYS A 10 -1.72 -7.50 -69.38
N PHE A 11 -2.30 -6.99 -68.33
CA PHE A 11 -1.55 -6.43 -67.19
C PHE A 11 -0.64 -7.50 -66.60
N PRO A 12 0.63 -7.23 -66.34
CA PRO A 12 1.56 -8.20 -65.82
C PRO A 12 1.31 -8.41 -64.33
N LEU A 13 0.37 -9.30 -63.98
CA LEU A 13 -0.01 -9.61 -62.60
C LEU A 13 1.15 -10.19 -61.78
N ARG A 14 2.08 -10.95 -62.40
CA ARG A 14 3.20 -11.57 -61.72
C ARG A 14 4.21 -10.59 -61.11
N PRO A 15 4.70 -9.54 -61.76
CA PRO A 15 5.64 -8.60 -61.16
C PRO A 15 4.98 -7.75 -60.06
N ILE A 16 3.67 -7.46 -60.16
CA ILE A 16 2.92 -6.76 -59.10
C ILE A 16 2.81 -7.65 -57.87
N LEU A 17 2.49 -8.94 -58.01
CA LEU A 17 2.40 -9.89 -56.90
C LEU A 17 3.76 -10.06 -56.19
N VAL A 18 4.85 -10.17 -56.94
CA VAL A 18 6.23 -10.25 -56.40
C VAL A 18 6.57 -8.97 -55.66
N GLY A 19 6.22 -7.79 -56.18
CA GLY A 19 6.46 -6.51 -55.53
C GLY A 19 5.71 -6.40 -54.19
N VAL A 20 4.44 -6.86 -54.14
CA VAL A 20 3.65 -6.88 -52.91
C VAL A 20 4.24 -7.83 -51.86
N ILE A 21 4.68 -9.02 -52.28
CA ILE A 21 5.32 -9.98 -51.37
C ILE A 21 6.62 -9.42 -50.78
N VAL A 22 7.48 -8.81 -51.62
CA VAL A 22 8.72 -8.18 -51.16
C VAL A 22 8.44 -7.03 -50.18
N LEU A 23 7.41 -6.21 -50.43
CA LEU A 23 7.01 -5.14 -49.54
C LEU A 23 6.51 -5.69 -48.19
N LEU A 24 5.70 -6.74 -48.20
CA LEU A 24 5.22 -7.39 -46.98
C LEU A 24 6.36 -8.00 -46.16
N LEU A 25 7.32 -8.67 -46.83
CA LEU A 25 8.51 -9.23 -46.17
C LEU A 25 9.40 -8.12 -45.57
N ALA A 26 9.56 -7.00 -46.27
CA ALA A 26 10.29 -5.84 -45.75
C ALA A 26 9.58 -5.21 -44.54
N LEU A 27 8.26 -5.10 -44.54
CA LEU A 27 7.46 -4.60 -43.40
C LEU A 27 7.56 -5.55 -42.19
N ILE A 28 7.49 -6.87 -42.41
CA ILE A 28 7.66 -7.87 -41.36
C ILE A 28 9.06 -7.80 -40.77
N ALA A 29 10.10 -7.73 -41.62
CA ALA A 29 11.47 -7.59 -41.15
C ALA A 29 11.72 -6.30 -40.38
N TRP A 30 11.13 -5.20 -40.82
CA TRP A 30 11.18 -3.92 -40.12
C TRP A 30 10.46 -3.99 -38.77
N GLU A 31 9.27 -4.60 -38.70
CA GLU A 31 8.55 -4.80 -37.45
C GLU A 31 9.30 -5.68 -36.47
N LEU A 32 9.90 -6.80 -36.94
CA LEU A 32 10.74 -7.67 -36.12
C LEU A 32 11.99 -6.93 -35.59
N ALA A 33 12.60 -6.08 -36.44
CA ALA A 33 13.71 -5.23 -36.00
C ALA A 33 13.27 -4.20 -34.96
N GLN A 34 12.09 -3.57 -35.13
CA GLN A 34 11.53 -2.65 -34.15
C GLN A 34 11.23 -3.34 -32.83
N ARG A 35 10.63 -4.54 -32.83
CA ARG A 35 10.38 -5.36 -31.62
C ARG A 35 11.68 -5.68 -30.88
N ARG A 36 12.77 -5.95 -31.61
CA ARG A 36 14.08 -6.26 -31.03
C ARG A 36 14.80 -5.02 -30.48
N LEU A 37 14.68 -3.88 -31.16
CA LEU A 37 15.34 -2.62 -30.78
C LEU A 37 14.53 -1.83 -29.72
N TYR A 38 13.22 -2.00 -29.72
CA TYR A 38 12.30 -1.26 -28.85
C TYR A 38 11.24 -2.21 -28.27
N PRO A 39 11.61 -3.18 -27.42
CA PRO A 39 10.70 -4.19 -26.89
C PRO A 39 9.51 -3.57 -26.14
N GLU A 40 9.70 -2.45 -25.46
CA GLU A 40 8.67 -1.73 -24.71
C GLU A 40 7.47 -1.29 -25.56
N ARG A 41 7.67 -1.02 -26.87
CA ARG A 41 6.58 -0.62 -27.77
C ARG A 41 5.65 -1.75 -28.16
N PHE A 42 6.09 -3.00 -27.97
CA PHE A 42 5.36 -4.21 -28.36
C PHE A 42 4.96 -5.05 -27.13
N ARG A 43 5.14 -4.50 -25.93
CA ARG A 43 4.74 -5.14 -24.68
C ARG A 43 3.21 -5.23 -24.64
N ASP A 44 2.69 -6.36 -24.18
CA ASP A 44 1.28 -6.47 -23.80
C ASP A 44 1.08 -5.74 -22.46
N TRP A 45 0.31 -4.65 -22.52
CA TRP A 45 0.01 -3.82 -21.36
C TRP A 45 -1.31 -4.20 -20.69
N SER A 46 -1.99 -5.24 -21.15
CA SER A 46 -3.35 -5.57 -20.69
C SER A 46 -3.42 -5.93 -19.20
N ARG A 47 -2.33 -6.51 -18.66
CA ARG A 47 -2.20 -6.88 -17.25
C ARG A 47 -0.96 -6.27 -16.58
N VAL A 48 -0.66 -5.05 -16.94
CA VAL A 48 0.47 -4.32 -16.37
C VAL A 48 -0.03 -3.12 -15.60
N ILE A 49 0.43 -2.96 -14.37
CA ILE A 49 0.17 -1.81 -13.51
C ILE A 49 1.42 -0.94 -13.45
N ALA A 50 1.31 0.31 -13.88
CA ALA A 50 2.32 1.33 -13.65
C ALA A 50 2.15 1.88 -12.23
N TYR A 51 3.11 1.65 -11.34
CA TYR A 51 2.99 1.94 -9.91
C TYR A 51 4.02 2.99 -9.46
N VAL A 52 3.55 4.10 -8.90
CA VAL A 52 4.36 5.06 -8.16
C VAL A 52 4.11 4.84 -6.67
N PRO A 53 5.07 4.27 -5.93
CA PRO A 53 4.89 3.88 -4.53
C PRO A 53 4.81 5.10 -3.59
N LEU A 54 4.31 4.86 -2.37
CA LEU A 54 4.28 5.85 -1.30
C LEU A 54 5.69 6.24 -0.84
N ASP A 55 6.54 5.24 -0.71
CA ASP A 55 7.95 5.33 -0.33
C ASP A 55 8.66 4.00 -0.64
N ASP A 56 9.92 3.84 -0.19
CA ASP A 56 10.77 2.69 -0.48
C ASP A 56 10.79 1.61 0.62
N ARG A 57 9.78 1.56 1.49
CA ARG A 57 9.58 0.48 2.46
C ARG A 57 8.98 -0.77 1.80
N THR A 58 9.22 -1.93 2.41
CA THR A 58 8.71 -3.24 1.95
C THR A 58 7.19 -3.24 1.76
N ASP A 59 6.44 -2.66 2.70
CA ASP A 59 4.98 -2.55 2.64
C ASP A 59 4.46 -1.86 1.37
N ASN A 60 5.25 -0.92 0.84
CA ASN A 60 4.90 -0.12 -0.32
C ASN A 60 5.59 -0.58 -1.61
N LEU A 61 6.51 -1.54 -1.54
CA LEU A 61 7.21 -2.09 -2.72
C LEU A 61 6.87 -3.57 -2.90
N GLU A 62 7.55 -4.42 -2.14
CA GLU A 62 7.50 -5.87 -2.29
C GLU A 62 6.08 -6.41 -2.04
N ASP A 63 5.38 -5.95 -1.02
CA ASP A 63 4.02 -6.41 -0.70
C ASP A 63 3.00 -6.06 -1.79
N VAL A 64 3.13 -4.87 -2.38
CA VAL A 64 2.25 -4.45 -3.49
C VAL A 64 2.56 -5.26 -4.75
N ALA A 65 3.85 -5.49 -5.04
CA ALA A 65 4.28 -6.29 -6.18
C ALA A 65 3.81 -7.75 -6.03
N TYR A 66 4.03 -8.36 -4.87
CA TYR A 66 3.60 -9.74 -4.63
C TYR A 66 2.08 -9.90 -4.69
N ALA A 67 1.31 -8.94 -4.16
CA ALA A 67 -0.15 -8.97 -4.25
C ALA A 67 -0.65 -8.90 -5.70
N ALA A 68 -0.04 -8.05 -6.52
CA ALA A 68 -0.38 -7.91 -7.92
C ALA A 68 0.01 -9.18 -8.71
N GLU A 69 1.26 -9.64 -8.58
CA GLU A 69 1.75 -10.83 -9.25
C GLU A 69 0.96 -12.08 -8.85
N ALA A 70 0.62 -12.25 -7.55
CA ALA A 70 -0.20 -13.35 -7.04
C ALA A 70 -1.63 -13.35 -7.60
N SER A 71 -2.08 -12.24 -8.15
CA SER A 71 -3.38 -12.07 -8.82
C SER A 71 -3.27 -11.97 -10.35
N GLY A 72 -2.10 -12.32 -10.92
CA GLY A 72 -1.87 -12.37 -12.37
C GLY A 72 -1.62 -11.02 -13.03
N TRP A 73 -1.19 -10.00 -12.26
CA TRP A 73 -0.82 -8.68 -12.75
C TRP A 73 0.68 -8.43 -12.61
N GLU A 74 1.28 -7.85 -13.60
CA GLU A 74 2.67 -7.38 -13.55
C GLU A 74 2.74 -5.96 -13.01
N ILE A 75 3.68 -5.68 -12.11
CA ILE A 75 3.99 -4.32 -11.63
C ILE A 75 5.20 -3.77 -12.35
N VAL A 76 5.08 -2.55 -12.86
CA VAL A 76 6.19 -1.75 -13.36
C VAL A 76 6.32 -0.51 -12.49
N MET A 77 7.50 -0.31 -11.93
CA MET A 77 7.83 0.84 -11.10
C MET A 77 8.89 1.72 -11.77
N PRO A 78 8.94 3.02 -11.46
CA PRO A 78 10.09 3.86 -11.84
C PRO A 78 11.36 3.35 -11.13
N PRO A 79 12.56 3.78 -11.57
CA PRO A 79 13.81 3.44 -10.89
C PRO A 79 13.71 3.73 -9.39
N ARG A 80 14.11 2.77 -8.54
CA ARG A 80 14.01 2.87 -7.07
C ARG A 80 14.63 4.16 -6.52
N ASP A 81 15.70 4.63 -7.15
CA ASP A 81 16.36 5.87 -6.78
C ASP A 81 15.46 7.12 -6.86
N TRP A 82 14.43 7.11 -7.71
CA TRP A 82 13.54 8.27 -7.89
C TRP A 82 12.49 8.43 -6.78
N PHE A 83 12.23 7.40 -5.99
CA PHE A 83 11.30 7.46 -4.85
C PHE A 83 11.97 7.13 -3.52
N ARG A 84 13.28 7.02 -3.51
CA ARG A 84 14.06 6.75 -2.31
C ARG A 84 14.02 7.93 -1.34
N THR A 85 13.79 7.64 -0.06
CA THR A 85 13.61 8.61 1.01
C THR A 85 14.70 8.48 2.07
N ALA A 86 15.03 9.60 2.77
CA ALA A 86 15.94 9.60 3.90
C ALA A 86 15.35 10.40 5.07
N LEU A 87 15.30 9.79 6.26
CA LEU A 87 14.81 10.44 7.48
C LEU A 87 15.82 11.46 8.04
N ASP A 88 17.10 11.20 7.89
CA ASP A 88 18.20 12.02 8.41
C ASP A 88 18.45 13.30 7.57
N GLY A 89 17.67 13.53 6.52
CA GLY A 89 17.79 14.68 5.63
C GLY A 89 19.00 14.64 4.69
N GLN A 90 19.77 13.55 4.68
CA GLN A 90 20.92 13.40 3.79
C GLN A 90 20.46 12.95 2.38
N PRO A 91 21.08 13.47 1.32
CA PRO A 91 20.79 13.02 -0.04
C PRO A 91 21.02 11.50 -0.20
N ARG A 92 20.04 10.80 -0.77
CA ARG A 92 20.08 9.34 -0.98
C ARG A 92 19.86 8.95 -2.44
N ASN A 93 19.60 9.91 -3.31
CA ASN A 93 19.26 9.69 -4.70
C ASN A 93 20.06 10.59 -5.66
N GLU A 94 20.04 10.27 -6.93
CA GLU A 94 20.81 10.96 -7.98
C GLU A 94 20.43 12.43 -8.15
N ASN A 95 19.22 12.84 -7.75
CA ASN A 95 18.83 14.25 -7.78
C ASN A 95 19.45 15.08 -6.65
N GLY A 96 20.22 14.44 -5.75
CA GLY A 96 20.93 15.10 -4.67
C GLY A 96 20.01 15.62 -3.56
N THR A 97 18.82 15.03 -3.40
CA THR A 97 17.85 15.37 -2.37
C THR A 97 17.59 14.20 -1.42
N PRO A 98 17.09 14.45 -0.19
CA PRO A 98 16.65 13.39 0.71
C PRO A 98 15.27 12.86 0.39
N TYR A 99 14.60 13.34 -0.65
CA TYR A 99 13.25 12.99 -1.07
C TYR A 99 13.24 12.55 -2.54
N GLY A 100 12.12 11.94 -2.96
CA GLY A 100 11.94 11.44 -4.32
C GLY A 100 12.11 12.49 -5.43
N ASN A 101 12.53 12.05 -6.60
CA ASN A 101 12.65 12.90 -7.80
C ASN A 101 11.27 13.10 -8.44
N ARG A 102 10.51 14.06 -7.93
CA ARG A 102 9.12 14.33 -8.32
C ARG A 102 8.96 14.61 -9.80
N GLU A 103 9.87 15.41 -10.37
CA GLU A 103 9.86 15.78 -11.79
C GLU A 103 10.03 14.59 -12.71
N ALA A 104 10.95 13.67 -12.36
CA ALA A 104 11.16 12.44 -13.09
C ALA A 104 9.93 11.53 -12.98
N LEU A 105 9.32 11.43 -11.80
CA LEU A 105 8.10 10.63 -11.57
C LEU A 105 6.91 11.13 -12.39
N PHE A 106 6.66 12.44 -12.42
CA PHE A 106 5.60 13.02 -13.26
C PHE A 106 5.82 12.73 -14.75
N GLN A 107 7.07 12.84 -15.22
CA GLN A 107 7.41 12.53 -16.62
C GLN A 107 7.22 11.04 -16.90
N TRP A 108 7.62 10.17 -15.98
CA TRP A 108 7.47 8.73 -16.10
C TRP A 108 6.00 8.31 -16.23
N VAL A 109 5.10 8.87 -15.40
CA VAL A 109 3.65 8.59 -15.50
C VAL A 109 3.12 8.91 -16.90
N ARG A 110 3.45 10.09 -17.43
CA ARG A 110 3.08 10.46 -18.80
C ARG A 110 3.66 9.50 -19.83
N ASP A 111 4.92 9.11 -19.67
CA ASP A 111 5.63 8.29 -20.65
C ASP A 111 5.14 6.84 -20.63
N MET A 112 4.73 6.30 -19.45
CA MET A 112 4.02 5.02 -19.36
C MET A 112 2.67 5.05 -20.10
N GLY A 113 1.89 6.13 -19.93
CA GLY A 113 0.65 6.31 -20.70
C GLY A 113 0.89 6.37 -22.22
N ARG A 114 1.98 6.99 -22.67
CA ARG A 114 2.38 7.02 -24.09
C ARG A 114 2.90 5.68 -24.59
N ALA A 115 3.52 4.87 -23.72
CA ALA A 115 3.96 3.52 -24.05
C ALA A 115 2.80 2.53 -24.22
N GLY A 116 1.60 2.89 -23.72
CA GLY A 116 0.40 2.05 -23.86
C GLY A 116 -0.08 1.42 -22.57
N CYS A 117 0.55 1.69 -21.44
CA CYS A 117 0.06 1.24 -20.13
C CYS A 117 -1.31 1.86 -19.86
N GLN A 118 -2.25 1.04 -19.38
CA GLN A 118 -3.64 1.44 -19.17
C GLN A 118 -4.04 1.50 -17.70
N THR A 119 -3.28 0.88 -16.81
CA THR A 119 -3.60 0.79 -15.38
C THR A 119 -2.50 1.44 -14.56
N PHE A 120 -2.88 2.38 -13.68
CA PHE A 120 -1.95 3.18 -12.89
C PHE A 120 -2.37 3.20 -11.43
N ILE A 121 -1.43 2.93 -10.50
CA ILE A 121 -1.57 3.18 -9.06
C ILE A 121 -0.54 4.25 -8.70
N LEU A 122 -0.99 5.42 -8.22
CA LEU A 122 -0.12 6.59 -8.06
C LEU A 122 -0.26 7.20 -6.66
N SER A 123 0.84 7.27 -5.91
CA SER A 123 0.92 8.02 -4.67
C SER A 123 1.00 9.52 -4.94
N LEU A 124 0.03 10.28 -4.42
CA LEU A 124 0.07 11.74 -4.48
C LEU A 124 1.14 12.30 -3.53
N ASP A 125 1.34 11.69 -2.36
CA ASP A 125 2.43 12.07 -1.45
C ASP A 125 3.80 11.99 -2.14
N GLN A 126 4.02 10.93 -2.92
CA GLN A 126 5.27 10.77 -3.67
C GLN A 126 5.40 11.79 -4.79
N LEU A 127 4.34 11.99 -5.57
CA LEU A 127 4.34 12.92 -6.70
C LEU A 127 4.46 14.38 -6.25
N PHE A 128 3.73 14.79 -5.21
CA PHE A 128 3.68 16.19 -4.77
C PHE A 128 4.80 16.56 -3.81
N SER A 129 5.25 15.61 -2.99
CA SER A 129 6.17 15.91 -1.90
C SER A 129 7.48 15.11 -1.96
N GLY A 130 7.55 14.06 -2.79
CA GLY A 130 8.71 13.17 -2.83
C GLY A 130 8.69 12.09 -1.76
N GLY A 131 7.50 11.72 -1.27
CA GLY A 131 7.26 10.62 -0.34
C GLY A 131 6.47 11.00 0.90
N LEU A 132 6.00 10.00 1.62
CA LEU A 132 5.14 10.15 2.80
C LEU A 132 5.75 11.09 3.86
N VAL A 133 7.00 10.86 4.22
CA VAL A 133 7.67 11.63 5.29
C VAL A 133 7.80 13.10 4.91
N HIS A 134 8.14 13.38 3.64
CA HIS A 134 8.27 14.76 3.14
C HIS A 134 6.92 15.46 2.95
N SER A 135 5.83 14.72 2.73
CA SER A 135 4.49 15.29 2.68
C SER A 135 4.08 15.94 4.01
N ARG A 136 4.76 15.57 5.10
CA ARG A 136 4.60 16.09 6.47
C ARG A 136 5.51 17.28 6.78
N SER A 137 6.10 17.91 5.76
CA SER A 137 6.96 19.11 5.90
C SER A 137 6.49 20.24 4.98
N VAL A 138 6.46 21.47 5.49
CA VAL A 138 6.17 22.67 4.67
C VAL A 138 7.40 23.13 3.92
N ARG A 139 8.60 22.94 4.48
CA ARG A 139 9.85 23.43 3.89
C ARG A 139 10.22 22.76 2.57
N GLU A 140 9.61 21.60 2.27
CA GLU A 140 9.84 20.84 1.06
C GLU A 140 8.87 21.19 -0.08
N THR A 141 7.96 22.15 0.13
CA THR A 141 6.98 22.57 -0.88
C THR A 141 7.59 23.53 -1.90
N TRP A 142 8.60 23.07 -2.56
CA TRP A 142 9.26 23.87 -3.58
C TRP A 142 8.59 23.66 -4.94
N PRO A 143 8.52 24.69 -5.77
CA PRO A 143 8.00 24.50 -7.11
C PRO A 143 8.82 23.45 -7.85
N LEU A 144 8.12 22.62 -8.63
CA LEU A 144 8.74 21.60 -9.47
C LEU A 144 9.50 22.23 -10.61
N THR A 145 10.73 21.80 -10.86
CA THR A 145 11.59 22.36 -11.91
C THR A 145 11.87 21.34 -13.00
N PHE A 146 11.08 21.33 -14.07
CA PHE A 146 11.17 20.37 -15.18
C PHE A 146 12.24 20.70 -16.22
N SER A 147 12.78 21.89 -16.22
CA SER A 147 13.91 22.31 -17.04
C SER A 147 14.60 23.48 -16.37
N LYS A 148 15.79 23.85 -16.84
CA LYS A 148 16.62 24.91 -16.23
C LYS A 148 15.91 26.25 -15.97
N ARG A 149 14.65 26.43 -16.43
CA ARG A 149 13.89 27.69 -16.28
C ARG A 149 12.38 27.52 -16.11
N ALA A 150 11.83 26.31 -16.20
CA ALA A 150 10.38 26.09 -16.12
C ALA A 150 10.03 25.51 -14.74
N THR A 151 9.53 26.34 -13.85
CA THR A 151 8.94 25.95 -12.57
C THR A 151 7.43 25.93 -12.68
N MET A 152 6.78 25.00 -11.96
CA MET A 152 5.32 24.95 -11.84
C MET A 152 4.92 24.41 -10.47
N GLY A 153 3.69 24.68 -10.03
CA GLY A 153 3.12 24.11 -8.83
C GLY A 153 2.73 22.63 -9.01
N GLU A 154 2.45 21.97 -7.90
CA GLU A 154 2.10 20.53 -7.86
C GLU A 154 0.85 20.23 -8.69
N ILE A 155 -0.21 21.01 -8.54
CA ILE A 155 -1.47 20.83 -9.29
C ILE A 155 -1.28 21.17 -10.78
N GLU A 156 -0.46 22.15 -11.12
CA GLU A 156 -0.13 22.43 -12.52
C GLU A 156 0.61 21.23 -13.15
N ALA A 157 1.53 20.61 -12.41
CA ALA A 157 2.22 19.40 -12.86
C ALA A 157 1.23 18.23 -12.99
N PHE A 158 0.32 18.06 -12.05
CA PHE A 158 -0.73 17.04 -12.11
C PHE A 158 -1.60 17.22 -13.37
N ARG A 159 -2.09 18.43 -13.63
CA ARG A 159 -2.83 18.78 -14.87
C ARG A 159 -2.04 18.50 -16.15
N LYS A 160 -0.73 18.69 -16.12
CA LYS A 160 0.12 18.57 -17.32
C LYS A 160 0.59 17.14 -17.60
N TYR A 161 0.83 16.33 -16.57
CA TYR A 161 1.47 15.03 -16.71
C TYR A 161 0.55 13.85 -16.36
N VAL A 162 -0.37 14.00 -15.41
CA VAL A 162 -1.25 12.91 -14.94
C VAL A 162 -2.62 12.96 -15.64
N LEU A 163 -3.31 14.11 -15.64
CA LEU A 163 -4.63 14.20 -16.24
C LEU A 163 -4.69 13.86 -17.75
N PRO A 164 -3.66 14.11 -18.58
CA PRO A 164 -3.67 13.63 -19.96
C PRO A 164 -3.76 12.12 -20.10
N VAL A 165 -3.27 11.36 -19.09
CA VAL A 165 -3.42 9.90 -19.03
C VAL A 165 -4.88 9.52 -18.75
N ALA A 166 -5.57 10.25 -17.86
CA ALA A 166 -6.97 10.05 -17.53
C ALA A 166 -7.93 10.37 -18.71
N LYS A 167 -7.52 11.26 -19.64
CA LYS A 167 -8.32 11.60 -20.82
C LYS A 167 -8.57 10.43 -21.78
N ASN A 168 -7.73 9.40 -21.73
CA ASN A 168 -8.00 8.16 -22.46
C ASN A 168 -8.99 7.31 -21.62
N PRO A 169 -10.22 7.08 -22.08
CA PRO A 169 -11.23 6.35 -21.29
C PRO A 169 -10.90 4.86 -21.09
N ARG A 170 -9.92 4.33 -21.80
CA ARG A 170 -9.41 2.97 -21.58
C ARG A 170 -8.47 2.88 -20.40
N ASN A 171 -7.87 3.99 -19.98
CA ASN A 171 -6.97 4.02 -18.85
C ASN A 171 -7.77 4.01 -17.54
N ARG A 172 -7.18 3.44 -16.51
CA ARG A 172 -7.69 3.43 -15.12
C ARG A 172 -6.62 4.03 -14.23
N LEU A 173 -6.97 5.07 -13.50
CA LEU A 173 -6.07 5.74 -12.56
C LEU A 173 -6.59 5.55 -11.14
N TYR A 174 -5.77 4.96 -10.30
CA TYR A 174 -6.01 4.72 -8.89
C TYR A 174 -5.03 5.58 -8.10
N LEU A 175 -5.53 6.66 -7.56
CA LEU A 175 -4.75 7.65 -6.82
C LEU A 175 -4.89 7.37 -5.33
N PHE A 176 -3.83 7.58 -4.56
CA PHE A 176 -3.94 7.57 -3.11
C PHE A 176 -3.13 8.68 -2.48
N ASP A 177 -3.68 9.22 -1.39
CA ASP A 177 -3.13 10.32 -0.61
C ASP A 177 -3.25 10.03 0.88
N SER A 178 -2.51 10.74 1.72
CA SER A 178 -2.67 10.67 3.17
C SER A 178 -3.31 11.94 3.71
N LEU A 179 -4.22 11.80 4.67
CA LEU A 179 -4.59 12.91 5.53
C LEU A 179 -3.44 13.23 6.49
N ALA A 180 -3.23 14.51 6.80
CA ALA A 180 -2.21 14.88 7.79
C ALA A 180 -2.56 14.26 9.16
N ARG A 181 -1.70 13.37 9.68
CA ARG A 181 -1.91 12.70 10.97
C ARG A 181 -1.78 13.65 12.16
N LEU A 182 -2.16 13.20 13.35
CA LEU A 182 -2.11 14.05 14.55
C LEU A 182 -0.69 14.40 15.00
N SER A 183 0.29 13.55 14.67
CA SER A 183 1.69 13.77 15.02
C SER A 183 2.59 13.68 13.79
N PRO A 184 3.72 14.42 13.76
CA PRO A 184 4.73 14.26 12.71
C PRO A 184 5.48 12.93 12.87
N THR A 185 6.41 12.64 11.96
CA THR A 185 7.27 11.46 12.05
C THR A 185 8.43 11.71 13.00
N VAL A 186 8.57 10.88 14.04
CA VAL A 186 9.75 10.88 14.93
C VAL A 186 11.00 10.54 14.13
N GLY A 187 12.11 11.22 14.46
CA GLY A 187 13.39 11.07 13.78
C GLY A 187 13.54 11.89 12.50
N TYR A 188 12.42 12.43 11.98
CA TYR A 188 12.46 13.24 10.78
C TYR A 188 12.85 14.69 11.09
N ARG A 189 13.98 15.16 10.52
CA ARG A 189 14.49 16.55 10.65
C ARG A 189 14.59 17.06 12.07
N GLY A 190 15.01 16.20 12.99
CA GLY A 190 15.23 16.57 14.39
C GLY A 190 13.96 16.61 15.24
N ILE A 191 12.82 16.11 14.72
CA ILE A 191 11.63 15.89 15.55
C ILE A 191 11.92 14.72 16.47
N GLY A 192 12.08 15.00 17.75
CA GLY A 192 12.23 14.01 18.80
C GLY A 192 10.90 13.58 19.39
N GLU A 193 10.99 12.76 20.42
CA GLU A 193 9.81 12.26 21.14
C GLU A 193 9.02 13.40 21.81
N ALA A 194 9.71 14.41 22.34
CA ALA A 194 9.09 15.55 23.01
C ALA A 194 8.25 16.40 22.06
N GLU A 195 8.78 16.74 20.89
CA GLU A 195 8.07 17.48 19.84
C GLU A 195 6.91 16.68 19.27
N TYR A 196 7.08 15.35 19.10
CA TYR A 196 6.03 14.45 18.66
C TYR A 196 4.82 14.51 19.60
N TYR A 197 5.03 14.32 20.90
CA TYR A 197 3.94 14.35 21.88
C TYR A 197 3.35 15.76 22.06
N ALA A 198 4.16 16.80 22.03
CA ALA A 198 3.67 18.17 22.13
C ALA A 198 2.72 18.54 20.98
N LEU A 199 3.05 18.16 19.74
CA LEU A 199 2.21 18.38 18.58
C LEU A 199 0.96 17.50 18.60
N ARG A 200 1.06 16.25 19.06
CA ARG A 200 -0.09 15.37 19.23
C ARG A 200 -1.08 15.95 20.24
N GLU A 201 -0.60 16.35 21.43
CA GLU A 201 -1.45 16.99 22.45
C GLU A 201 -2.16 18.23 21.89
N TYR A 202 -1.42 19.11 21.19
CA TYR A 202 -2.02 20.25 20.52
C TYR A 202 -3.10 19.85 19.50
N GLY A 203 -2.83 18.85 18.68
CA GLY A 203 -3.76 18.31 17.69
C GLY A 203 -5.02 17.70 18.33
N MET A 204 -4.87 17.06 19.49
CA MET A 204 -5.95 16.40 20.24
C MET A 204 -6.92 17.38 20.91
N VAL A 205 -6.56 18.65 21.07
CA VAL A 205 -7.50 19.65 21.63
C VAL A 205 -8.73 19.74 20.71
N PRO A 206 -9.95 19.59 21.22
CA PRO A 206 -11.17 19.72 20.43
C PRO A 206 -11.30 21.11 19.77
N ARG A 207 -11.71 21.15 18.52
CA ARG A 207 -12.09 22.38 17.81
C ARG A 207 -13.61 22.47 17.74
N PRO A 208 -14.20 23.69 17.71
CA PRO A 208 -15.63 23.84 17.50
C PRO A 208 -16.08 23.10 16.25
N VAL A 209 -17.17 22.36 16.37
CA VAL A 209 -17.79 21.67 15.23
C VAL A 209 -18.46 22.70 14.33
N LEU A 210 -18.01 22.78 13.08
CA LEU A 210 -18.61 23.67 12.09
C LEU A 210 -19.99 23.13 11.65
N PRO A 211 -21.03 23.96 11.57
CA PRO A 211 -22.26 23.57 10.87
C PRO A 211 -21.98 23.25 9.41
N ASP A 212 -22.71 22.30 8.80
CA ASP A 212 -22.45 21.86 7.41
C ASP A 212 -22.46 23.00 6.40
N LYS A 213 -23.34 24.00 6.57
CA LYS A 213 -23.41 25.21 5.73
C LYS A 213 -22.13 26.07 5.78
N ASP A 214 -21.36 25.98 6.85
CA ASP A 214 -20.15 26.76 7.11
C ASP A 214 -18.88 25.92 6.92
N LEU A 215 -19.00 24.67 6.50
CA LEU A 215 -17.91 23.72 6.36
C LEU A 215 -17.15 23.97 5.04
N THR A 216 -16.29 24.96 5.06
CA THR A 216 -15.38 25.33 3.96
C THR A 216 -13.93 25.20 4.38
N LEU A 217 -13.00 25.06 3.44
CA LEU A 217 -11.55 25.03 3.73
C LEU A 217 -11.12 26.23 4.58
N GLN A 218 -11.60 27.43 4.23
CA GLN A 218 -11.24 28.66 4.96
C GLN A 218 -11.72 28.61 6.41
N HIS A 219 -12.91 28.13 6.67
CA HIS A 219 -13.43 28.00 8.04
C HIS A 219 -12.69 26.88 8.80
N VAL A 220 -12.42 25.74 8.17
CA VAL A 220 -11.61 24.68 8.79
C VAL A 220 -10.23 25.23 9.20
N PHE A 221 -9.56 25.96 8.32
CA PHE A 221 -8.24 26.54 8.61
C PHE A 221 -8.28 27.63 9.68
N SER A 222 -9.38 28.39 9.79
CA SER A 222 -9.55 29.41 10.82
C SER A 222 -9.63 28.82 12.23
N LEU A 223 -10.01 27.55 12.36
CA LEU A 223 -10.07 26.84 13.62
C LEU A 223 -8.76 26.17 14.05
N TYR A 224 -7.75 26.10 13.17
CA TYR A 224 -6.47 25.47 13.51
C TYR A 224 -5.77 26.10 14.73
N PRO A 225 -5.65 27.46 14.83
CA PRO A 225 -5.05 28.12 15.99
C PRO A 225 -5.96 28.11 17.24
N TYR A 226 -7.20 27.64 17.13
CA TYR A 226 -8.23 27.80 18.16
C TYR A 226 -7.91 27.12 19.49
N ALA A 227 -6.91 26.24 19.55
CA ALA A 227 -6.48 25.64 20.81
C ALA A 227 -6.05 26.65 21.91
N GLY A 228 -6.09 27.98 21.60
CA GLY A 228 -5.58 29.03 22.47
C GLY A 228 -6.57 29.67 23.44
N ASP A 229 -7.88 29.70 23.16
CA ASP A 229 -8.76 30.64 23.86
C ASP A 229 -9.72 30.03 24.90
N ARG A 230 -10.00 28.75 24.90
CA ARG A 230 -10.95 28.10 25.81
C ARG A 230 -10.43 26.87 26.54
N HIS A 231 -9.52 26.17 25.95
CA HIS A 231 -8.72 25.14 26.57
C HIS A 231 -7.28 25.54 26.29
N THR A 232 -6.74 26.34 27.16
CA THR A 232 -5.34 26.72 27.01
C THR A 232 -4.55 25.43 26.87
N PRO A 233 -3.54 25.39 25.99
CA PRO A 233 -2.58 24.28 25.99
C PRO A 233 -2.11 23.94 27.39
N ALA A 234 -2.25 24.88 28.35
CA ALA A 234 -2.00 24.70 29.76
C ALA A 234 -2.92 23.68 30.45
N GLU A 235 -4.21 23.59 30.12
CA GLU A 235 -5.10 22.62 30.77
C GLU A 235 -4.87 21.19 30.26
N HIS A 236 -4.56 21.02 28.96
CA HIS A 236 -4.14 19.73 28.40
C HIS A 236 -2.64 19.44 28.60
N ALA A 237 -1.79 20.46 28.64
CA ALA A 237 -0.36 20.31 28.90
C ALA A 237 -0.05 20.08 30.38
N LEU A 238 -1.00 20.33 31.31
CA LEU A 238 -0.81 20.02 32.73
C LEU A 238 -0.68 18.51 32.97
N GLU A 239 -1.30 17.66 32.16
CA GLU A 239 -1.10 16.21 32.23
C GLU A 239 0.30 15.77 31.74
N LYS A 240 0.95 16.55 30.85
CA LYS A 240 2.27 16.26 30.29
C LYS A 240 3.16 17.50 30.25
N GLU A 241 3.36 18.12 31.40
CA GLU A 241 4.17 19.33 31.59
C GLU A 241 5.58 19.23 30.97
N ARG A 242 6.13 18.01 30.91
CA ARG A 242 7.42 17.68 30.28
C ARG A 242 7.52 18.01 28.79
N PHE A 243 6.40 18.15 28.08
CA PHE A 243 6.39 18.42 26.62
C PHE A 243 6.07 19.88 26.28
N ARG A 244 5.71 20.70 27.27
CA ARG A 244 5.28 22.07 27.06
C ARG A 244 6.33 22.92 26.36
N ASP A 245 7.58 22.81 26.78
CA ASP A 245 8.69 23.60 26.25
C ASP A 245 9.12 23.16 24.84
N ALA A 246 8.69 21.97 24.38
CA ALA A 246 8.97 21.48 23.05
C ALA A 246 8.04 22.11 21.97
N LEU A 247 6.91 22.71 22.35
CA LEU A 247 5.97 23.35 21.41
C LEU A 247 6.39 24.79 21.12
N THR A 248 7.36 24.96 20.22
CA THR A 248 7.77 26.30 19.77
C THR A 248 6.81 26.89 18.74
N PRO A 249 6.72 28.23 18.60
CA PRO A 249 5.91 28.86 17.56
C PRO A 249 6.25 28.38 16.14
N GLU A 250 7.53 28.17 15.86
CA GLU A 250 8.03 27.70 14.54
C GLU A 250 7.59 26.27 14.26
N LEU A 251 7.65 25.40 15.26
CA LEU A 251 7.20 24.01 15.17
C LEU A 251 5.69 23.95 14.94
N LEU A 252 4.93 24.77 15.67
CA LEU A 252 3.48 24.87 15.51
C LEU A 252 3.08 25.40 14.14
N GLU A 253 3.73 26.46 13.64
CA GLU A 253 3.43 27.00 12.30
C GLU A 253 3.76 25.97 11.20
N MET A 254 4.86 25.22 11.35
CA MET A 254 5.18 24.12 10.46
C MET A 254 4.05 23.08 10.46
N TYR A 255 3.61 22.63 11.63
CA TYR A 255 2.55 21.63 11.76
C TYR A 255 1.23 22.07 11.12
N LEU A 256 0.78 23.28 11.42
CA LEU A 256 -0.46 23.83 10.87
C LEU A 256 -0.33 24.12 9.36
N GLY A 257 0.83 24.54 8.91
CA GLY A 257 1.13 24.77 7.49
C GLY A 257 1.08 23.48 6.67
N VAL A 258 1.62 22.37 7.20
CA VAL A 258 1.52 21.04 6.58
C VAL A 258 0.05 20.65 6.40
N ARG A 259 -0.77 20.79 7.43
CA ARG A 259 -2.20 20.44 7.38
C ARG A 259 -2.94 21.26 6.32
N ARG A 260 -2.75 22.60 6.32
CA ARG A 260 -3.35 23.48 5.30
C ARG A 260 -2.96 23.04 3.89
N ARG A 261 -1.66 22.82 3.65
CA ARG A 261 -1.15 22.40 2.35
C ARG A 261 -1.76 21.07 1.90
N LYS A 262 -1.72 20.04 2.76
CA LYS A 262 -2.24 18.71 2.43
C LYS A 262 -3.72 18.78 2.07
N LEU A 263 -4.55 19.35 2.92
CA LEU A 263 -5.99 19.43 2.68
C LEU A 263 -6.32 20.28 1.44
N THR A 264 -5.57 21.36 1.16
CA THR A 264 -5.72 22.17 -0.07
C THR A 264 -5.41 21.34 -1.31
N LEU A 265 -4.28 20.64 -1.32
CA LEU A 265 -3.89 19.81 -2.48
C LEU A 265 -4.90 18.68 -2.74
N THR A 266 -5.36 18.02 -1.68
CA THR A 266 -6.38 16.97 -1.79
C THR A 266 -7.68 17.53 -2.38
N ASP A 267 -8.16 18.70 -1.90
CA ASP A 267 -9.37 19.35 -2.42
C ASP A 267 -9.21 19.78 -3.90
N GLU A 268 -8.05 20.32 -4.27
CA GLU A 268 -7.76 20.68 -5.66
C GLU A 268 -7.73 19.44 -6.56
N VAL A 269 -7.11 18.33 -6.11
CA VAL A 269 -7.14 17.05 -6.85
C VAL A 269 -8.57 16.54 -7.01
N LEU A 270 -9.38 16.55 -5.94
CA LEU A 270 -10.80 16.16 -6.00
C LEU A 270 -11.55 16.99 -7.05
N SER A 271 -11.29 18.29 -7.10
CA SER A 271 -11.91 19.18 -8.10
C SER A 271 -11.49 18.84 -9.54
N GLU A 272 -10.23 18.44 -9.74
CA GLU A 272 -9.71 18.07 -11.07
C GLU A 272 -10.24 16.72 -11.57
N ILE A 273 -10.39 15.74 -10.67
CA ILE A 273 -10.77 14.39 -11.07
C ILE A 273 -12.27 14.18 -11.24
N GLN A 274 -13.12 15.09 -10.75
CA GLN A 274 -14.58 15.00 -10.85
C GLN A 274 -15.10 14.81 -12.30
N ALA A 275 -14.33 15.23 -13.30
CA ALA A 275 -14.69 15.09 -14.70
C ALA A 275 -14.32 13.73 -15.32
N TYR A 276 -13.78 12.78 -14.52
CA TYR A 276 -13.19 11.54 -15.03
C TYR A 276 -13.73 10.33 -14.28
N ASP A 277 -14.62 9.58 -14.90
CA ASP A 277 -15.22 8.34 -14.33
C ASP A 277 -14.19 7.19 -14.20
N ASN A 278 -13.04 7.32 -14.82
CA ASN A 278 -11.95 6.33 -14.82
C ASN A 278 -10.84 6.66 -13.82
N VAL A 279 -11.09 7.58 -12.89
CA VAL A 279 -10.15 7.96 -11.82
C VAL A 279 -10.77 7.66 -10.46
N GLN A 280 -10.04 6.95 -9.61
CA GLN A 280 -10.41 6.68 -8.22
C GLN A 280 -9.38 7.33 -7.28
N LEU A 281 -9.77 7.67 -6.06
CA LEU A 281 -8.91 8.29 -5.06
C LEU A 281 -9.22 7.77 -3.66
N LEU A 282 -8.25 7.13 -3.01
CA LEU A 282 -8.33 6.79 -1.59
C LEU A 282 -7.50 7.77 -0.76
N ILE A 283 -8.09 8.27 0.32
CA ILE A 283 -7.46 9.16 1.29
C ILE A 283 -7.28 8.39 2.58
N GLY A 284 -6.03 8.01 2.90
CA GLY A 284 -5.72 7.23 4.09
C GLY A 284 -5.65 8.07 5.35
N VAL A 285 -6.23 7.56 6.43
CA VAL A 285 -6.13 8.13 7.77
C VAL A 285 -5.27 7.21 8.62
N ASP A 286 -4.15 7.77 9.11
CA ASP A 286 -3.14 7.11 9.90
C ASP A 286 -2.87 7.91 11.18
N ASP A 287 -2.53 7.27 12.30
CA ASP A 287 -2.25 7.91 13.60
C ASP A 287 -3.26 9.04 13.94
N SER A 288 -4.51 8.71 14.03
CA SER A 288 -5.61 9.61 14.32
C SER A 288 -6.08 9.48 15.78
N SER A 289 -7.36 9.61 16.02
CA SER A 289 -8.03 9.34 17.29
C SER A 289 -9.55 9.31 17.07
N ASN A 290 -10.25 8.52 17.85
CA ASN A 290 -11.71 8.48 17.90
C ASN A 290 -12.35 9.69 18.63
N ARG A 291 -11.51 10.57 19.23
CA ARG A 291 -11.99 11.78 19.94
C ARG A 291 -12.08 12.96 18.98
N GLU A 292 -12.93 13.92 19.31
CA GLU A 292 -12.92 15.21 18.63
C GLU A 292 -11.53 15.86 18.74
N ASN A 293 -10.98 16.25 17.60
CA ASN A 293 -9.62 16.79 17.51
C ASN A 293 -9.52 17.70 16.27
N ILE A 294 -8.31 18.14 15.91
CA ILE A 294 -8.08 19.02 14.75
C ILE A 294 -8.54 18.38 13.42
N GLN A 295 -8.49 17.05 13.29
CA GLN A 295 -8.87 16.34 12.06
C GLN A 295 -10.40 16.24 11.90
N TYR A 296 -11.18 16.44 12.97
CA TYR A 296 -12.63 16.22 12.94
C TYR A 296 -13.32 17.02 11.83
N ASN A 297 -13.06 18.33 11.76
CA ASN A 297 -13.63 19.17 10.70
C ASN A 297 -12.98 18.92 9.33
N GLU A 298 -11.71 18.49 9.27
CA GLU A 298 -11.06 18.08 8.02
C GLU A 298 -11.75 16.86 7.41
N LEU A 299 -12.01 15.84 8.22
CA LEU A 299 -12.69 14.62 7.80
C LEU A 299 -14.13 14.90 7.37
N ARG A 300 -14.86 15.72 8.13
CA ARG A 300 -16.22 16.15 7.74
C ARG A 300 -16.20 16.92 6.42
N TYR A 301 -15.26 17.83 6.26
CA TYR A 301 -15.08 18.55 4.98
C TYR A 301 -14.86 17.60 3.83
N LEU A 302 -13.91 16.68 3.94
CA LEU A 302 -13.67 15.68 2.90
C LEU A 302 -14.92 14.85 2.59
N ARG A 303 -15.65 14.39 3.60
CA ARG A 303 -16.91 13.64 3.39
C ARG A 303 -17.96 14.45 2.63
N THR A 304 -18.07 15.77 2.85
CA THR A 304 -18.97 16.60 2.04
C THR A 304 -18.53 16.72 0.58
N ARG A 305 -17.24 16.54 0.30
CA ARG A 305 -16.69 16.61 -1.05
C ARG A 305 -16.84 15.30 -1.84
N ILE A 306 -16.74 14.16 -1.15
CA ILE A 306 -16.69 12.82 -1.77
C ILE A 306 -17.97 12.00 -1.55
N GLY A 307 -18.80 12.35 -0.59
CA GLY A 307 -19.95 11.53 -0.16
C GLY A 307 -19.55 10.37 0.74
N ASP A 308 -20.53 9.53 1.08
CA ASP A 308 -20.36 8.39 1.99
C ASP A 308 -20.26 7.04 1.25
N ASP A 309 -20.42 7.02 -0.08
CA ASP A 309 -20.35 5.79 -0.88
C ASP A 309 -18.91 5.38 -1.17
N VAL A 310 -18.35 4.57 -0.28
CA VAL A 310 -17.00 4.00 -0.41
C VAL A 310 -16.85 3.14 -1.68
N SER A 311 -17.95 2.52 -2.14
CA SER A 311 -17.93 1.66 -3.34
C SER A 311 -17.68 2.42 -4.64
N SER A 312 -17.84 3.75 -4.63
CA SER A 312 -17.51 4.62 -5.77
C SER A 312 -16.02 4.60 -6.14
N GLY A 313 -15.15 4.24 -5.16
CA GLY A 313 -13.70 4.29 -5.30
C GLY A 313 -13.09 5.67 -5.01
N ILE A 314 -13.89 6.65 -4.56
CA ILE A 314 -13.40 7.91 -3.98
C ILE A 314 -13.83 7.93 -2.52
N ALA A 315 -12.89 7.70 -1.60
CA ALA A 315 -13.22 7.46 -0.20
C ALA A 315 -12.12 7.86 0.77
N VAL A 316 -12.51 8.12 2.02
CA VAL A 316 -11.60 8.13 3.17
C VAL A 316 -11.53 6.71 3.75
N MET A 317 -10.31 6.17 3.86
CA MET A 317 -10.05 4.82 4.33
C MET A 317 -9.26 4.82 5.63
N ALA A 318 -9.47 3.79 6.45
CA ALA A 318 -8.63 3.52 7.59
C ALA A 318 -7.28 2.95 7.14
N GLY A 319 -6.20 3.40 7.79
CA GLY A 319 -4.83 3.01 7.42
C GLY A 319 -4.31 3.76 6.19
N LEU A 320 -3.05 3.55 5.87
CA LEU A 320 -2.37 4.20 4.76
C LEU A 320 -1.50 3.22 3.95
N ASP A 321 -0.73 2.38 4.65
CA ASP A 321 0.25 1.48 4.03
C ASP A 321 -0.42 0.33 3.25
N SER A 322 -1.74 0.11 3.41
CA SER A 322 -2.51 -0.88 2.64
C SER A 322 -3.17 -0.34 1.37
N LEU A 323 -3.25 0.99 1.15
CA LEU A 323 -4.07 1.59 0.08
C LEU A 323 -3.69 1.14 -1.33
N ALA A 324 -2.40 1.03 -1.63
CA ALA A 324 -1.96 0.54 -2.93
C ALA A 324 -2.37 -0.92 -3.16
N ARG A 325 -2.32 -1.77 -2.12
CA ARG A 325 -2.79 -3.16 -2.16
C ARG A 325 -4.32 -3.24 -2.33
N LEU A 326 -5.07 -2.35 -1.67
CA LEU A 326 -6.52 -2.24 -1.88
C LEU A 326 -6.86 -1.99 -3.35
N PHE A 327 -6.11 -1.13 -4.02
CA PHE A 327 -6.28 -0.92 -5.45
C PHE A 327 -5.91 -2.13 -6.30
N VAL A 328 -4.92 -2.93 -5.93
CA VAL A 328 -4.65 -4.21 -6.61
C VAL A 328 -5.88 -5.13 -6.55
N GLY A 329 -6.49 -5.27 -5.37
CA GLY A 329 -7.73 -6.05 -5.23
C GLY A 329 -8.90 -5.45 -6.02
N ARG A 330 -9.02 -4.12 -6.06
CA ARG A 330 -10.04 -3.42 -6.84
C ARG A 330 -9.86 -3.61 -8.34
N ILE A 331 -8.63 -3.54 -8.83
CA ILE A 331 -8.27 -3.81 -10.24
C ILE A 331 -8.68 -5.25 -10.62
N ALA A 332 -8.37 -6.23 -9.78
CA ALA A 332 -8.78 -7.61 -9.99
C ALA A 332 -10.32 -7.73 -10.04
N GLN A 333 -11.03 -7.10 -9.11
CA GLN A 333 -12.50 -7.10 -9.08
C GLN A 333 -13.11 -6.49 -10.34
N GLU A 334 -12.61 -5.34 -10.78
CA GLU A 334 -13.11 -4.68 -11.99
C GLU A 334 -12.77 -5.46 -13.27
N ALA A 335 -11.61 -6.12 -13.31
CA ALA A 335 -11.21 -6.93 -14.46
C ALA A 335 -12.07 -8.17 -14.64
N TYR A 336 -12.50 -8.79 -13.55
CA TYR A 336 -13.33 -10.01 -13.59
C TYR A 336 -14.84 -9.73 -13.49
N ASP A 337 -15.23 -8.50 -13.16
CA ASP A 337 -16.64 -8.09 -12.93
C ASP A 337 -17.39 -9.08 -12.02
N TYR A 338 -16.74 -9.49 -10.92
CA TYR A 338 -17.25 -10.52 -10.03
C TYR A 338 -17.50 -9.94 -8.62
N ARG A 339 -18.70 -10.15 -8.10
CA ARG A 339 -19.10 -9.78 -6.74
C ARG A 339 -18.95 -10.97 -5.81
N VAL A 340 -17.99 -10.91 -4.89
CA VAL A 340 -17.70 -11.99 -3.96
C VAL A 340 -18.73 -12.01 -2.83
N ARG A 341 -19.26 -13.19 -2.51
CA ARG A 341 -20.03 -13.43 -1.29
C ARG A 341 -19.09 -13.83 -0.17
N ALA A 342 -18.94 -12.93 0.81
CA ALA A 342 -17.98 -13.09 1.88
C ALA A 342 -18.66 -13.17 3.25
N SER A 343 -18.13 -13.99 4.15
CA SER A 343 -18.46 -13.96 5.56
C SER A 343 -17.28 -13.48 6.38
N VAL A 344 -17.57 -12.86 7.52
CA VAL A 344 -16.57 -12.44 8.49
C VAL A 344 -16.90 -13.08 9.84
N ARG A 345 -15.92 -13.74 10.44
CA ARG A 345 -16.01 -14.27 11.80
C ARG A 345 -14.92 -13.65 12.65
N TYR A 346 -15.33 -12.99 13.72
CA TYR A 346 -14.42 -12.47 14.73
C TYR A 346 -14.15 -13.51 15.81
N VAL A 347 -12.90 -13.54 16.29
CA VAL A 347 -12.47 -14.36 17.43
C VAL A 347 -11.68 -13.47 18.38
N GLY A 348 -12.12 -13.41 19.65
CA GLY A 348 -11.52 -12.54 20.68
C GLY A 348 -12.53 -11.62 21.35
N GLY A 349 -13.52 -11.06 20.61
CA GLY A 349 -14.68 -10.34 21.15
C GLY A 349 -14.42 -8.85 21.40
N THR A 350 -13.46 -8.23 20.69
CA THR A 350 -13.19 -6.79 20.83
C THR A 350 -13.31 -6.02 19.52
N GLU A 351 -14.04 -6.55 18.53
CA GLU A 351 -14.25 -5.94 17.22
C GLU A 351 -14.95 -4.58 17.28
N GLU A 352 -15.84 -4.38 18.25
CA GLU A 352 -16.54 -3.10 18.47
C GLU A 352 -15.70 -2.08 19.26
N LYS A 353 -14.46 -2.43 19.62
CA LYS A 353 -13.56 -1.57 20.41
C LYS A 353 -12.44 -1.01 19.53
N HIS A 354 -11.90 0.14 19.93
CA HIS A 354 -10.65 0.64 19.37
C HIS A 354 -9.48 -0.14 19.98
N SER A 355 -8.54 -0.62 19.16
CA SER A 355 -7.39 -1.38 19.67
C SER A 355 -6.35 -0.46 20.31
N SER A 356 -6.32 0.82 19.93
CA SER A 356 -5.40 1.81 20.47
C SER A 356 -6.02 3.23 20.49
N GLU A 357 -5.36 4.16 21.17
CA GLU A 357 -5.73 5.59 21.15
C GLU A 357 -5.43 6.28 19.80
N PHE A 358 -4.75 5.58 18.88
CA PHE A 358 -4.41 6.06 17.54
C PHE A 358 -5.45 5.69 16.49
N ASP A 359 -6.43 4.85 16.84
CA ASP A 359 -7.45 4.38 15.92
C ASP A 359 -8.62 5.37 15.81
N LEU A 360 -8.97 5.72 14.57
CA LEU A 360 -10.17 6.51 14.27
C LEU A 360 -11.44 5.64 14.32
N TYR A 361 -11.34 4.41 13.87
CA TYR A 361 -12.44 3.46 13.69
C TYR A 361 -12.29 2.24 14.61
N THR A 362 -13.39 1.59 14.94
CA THR A 362 -13.38 0.23 15.51
C THR A 362 -12.93 -0.77 14.44
N LEU A 363 -12.54 -1.97 14.84
CA LEU A 363 -12.17 -3.01 13.88
C LEU A 363 -13.36 -3.42 13.00
N GLU A 364 -14.56 -3.48 13.57
CA GLU A 364 -15.80 -3.75 12.83
C GLU A 364 -16.06 -2.70 11.75
N ASP A 365 -15.89 -1.40 12.09
CA ASP A 365 -16.01 -0.31 11.11
C ASP A 365 -14.98 -0.42 9.99
N VAL A 366 -13.72 -0.77 10.34
CA VAL A 366 -12.64 -0.98 9.35
C VAL A 366 -13.00 -2.13 8.41
N VAL A 367 -13.46 -3.26 8.93
CA VAL A 367 -13.88 -4.42 8.12
C VAL A 367 -15.03 -4.03 7.20
N LYS A 368 -16.04 -3.33 7.71
CA LYS A 368 -17.17 -2.86 6.91
C LYS A 368 -16.73 -1.93 5.78
N LEU A 369 -15.86 -0.95 6.06
CA LEU A 369 -15.30 -0.06 5.03
C LEU A 369 -14.65 -0.85 3.88
N HIS A 370 -13.93 -1.93 4.21
CA HIS A 370 -13.26 -2.75 3.20
C HIS A 370 -14.25 -3.61 2.41
N LEU A 371 -15.25 -4.23 3.05
CA LEU A 371 -16.32 -4.95 2.35
C LEU A 371 -17.07 -4.05 1.39
N ASP A 372 -17.43 -2.83 1.83
CA ASP A 372 -18.11 -1.83 0.99
C ASP A 372 -17.21 -1.39 -0.18
N PHE A 373 -15.93 -1.15 0.06
CA PHE A 373 -14.97 -0.79 -0.99
C PHE A 373 -14.87 -1.88 -2.07
N PHE A 374 -14.81 -3.14 -1.68
CA PHE A 374 -14.80 -4.27 -2.61
C PHE A 374 -16.19 -4.66 -3.12
N ARG A 375 -17.25 -3.91 -2.78
CA ARG A 375 -18.63 -4.25 -3.15
C ARG A 375 -18.98 -5.71 -2.83
N ALA A 376 -18.39 -6.27 -1.78
CA ALA A 376 -18.64 -7.63 -1.39
C ALA A 376 -20.08 -7.78 -0.87
N GLU A 377 -20.67 -8.94 -1.09
CA GLU A 377 -21.93 -9.29 -0.47
C GLU A 377 -21.64 -10.02 0.84
N GLN A 378 -21.92 -9.37 1.97
CA GLN A 378 -21.79 -10.03 3.27
C GLN A 378 -22.92 -11.02 3.45
N VAL A 379 -22.57 -12.27 3.75
CA VAL A 379 -23.51 -13.39 3.90
C VAL A 379 -23.14 -14.25 5.11
N ASP A 380 -24.05 -15.16 5.51
CA ASP A 380 -23.74 -16.16 6.54
C ASP A 380 -22.61 -17.11 6.08
N GLU A 381 -21.86 -17.70 7.03
CA GLU A 381 -20.74 -18.61 6.74
C GLU A 381 -21.10 -19.73 5.75
N LYS A 382 -22.31 -20.32 5.86
CA LYS A 382 -22.78 -21.41 4.99
C LYS A 382 -22.99 -21.02 3.52
N ASP A 383 -23.21 -19.73 3.26
CA ASP A 383 -23.50 -19.18 1.93
C ASP A 383 -22.29 -18.45 1.34
N ALA A 384 -21.20 -18.34 2.11
CA ALA A 384 -20.00 -17.61 1.72
C ALA A 384 -19.11 -18.41 0.77
N GLU A 385 -18.54 -17.71 -0.20
CA GLU A 385 -17.52 -18.23 -1.13
C GLU A 385 -16.10 -17.97 -0.60
N LEU A 386 -15.95 -16.95 0.24
CA LEU A 386 -14.70 -16.56 0.89
C LEU A 386 -14.99 -16.23 2.35
N GLN A 387 -14.23 -16.81 3.26
CA GLN A 387 -14.35 -16.54 4.70
C GLN A 387 -13.17 -15.73 5.21
N PHE A 388 -13.46 -14.64 5.91
CA PHE A 388 -12.48 -13.88 6.67
C PHE A 388 -12.58 -14.28 8.14
N LEU A 389 -11.50 -14.84 8.67
CA LEU A 389 -11.32 -15.07 10.10
C LEU A 389 -10.47 -13.93 10.65
N VAL A 390 -11.05 -13.16 11.56
CA VAL A 390 -10.45 -11.94 12.12
C VAL A 390 -10.15 -12.18 13.59
N MET A 391 -8.86 -12.30 13.93
CA MET A 391 -8.43 -12.41 15.31
C MET A 391 -8.37 -11.02 15.94
N THR A 392 -9.20 -10.77 16.95
CA THR A 392 -9.21 -9.52 17.72
C THR A 392 -8.44 -9.71 19.04
N ALA A 393 -8.15 -8.65 19.76
CA ALA A 393 -7.65 -8.77 21.13
C ALA A 393 -8.66 -9.56 22.00
N PRO A 394 -8.22 -10.27 23.04
CA PRO A 394 -9.14 -11.03 23.88
C PRO A 394 -9.99 -10.09 24.73
N GLU A 395 -11.31 -10.26 24.71
CA GLU A 395 -12.20 -9.54 25.64
C GLU A 395 -11.92 -9.93 27.10
N ASN A 396 -11.64 -11.21 27.31
CA ASN A 396 -11.16 -11.72 28.58
C ASN A 396 -9.76 -12.34 28.43
N PRO A 397 -8.71 -11.67 28.91
CA PRO A 397 -7.33 -12.16 28.82
C PRO A 397 -7.11 -13.57 29.45
N GLU A 398 -7.90 -13.95 30.47
CA GLU A 398 -7.80 -15.28 31.08
C GLU A 398 -8.27 -16.39 30.15
N GLN A 399 -9.05 -16.07 29.13
CA GLN A 399 -9.56 -16.99 28.11
C GLN A 399 -8.75 -16.98 26.82
N SER A 400 -7.59 -16.33 26.78
CA SER A 400 -6.75 -16.23 25.57
C SER A 400 -6.50 -17.58 24.91
N GLY A 401 -6.23 -18.63 25.71
CA GLY A 401 -6.04 -19.99 25.19
C GLY A 401 -7.29 -20.57 24.51
N ALA A 402 -8.48 -20.24 24.98
CA ALA A 402 -9.73 -20.69 24.37
C ALA A 402 -9.98 -19.99 23.01
N TYR A 403 -9.69 -18.69 22.92
CA TYR A 403 -9.80 -17.95 21.65
C TYR A 403 -8.77 -18.44 20.62
N ILE A 404 -7.52 -18.72 21.04
CA ILE A 404 -6.51 -19.32 20.16
C ILE A 404 -7.00 -20.68 19.63
N GLU A 405 -7.51 -21.55 20.49
CA GLU A 405 -8.02 -22.87 20.09
C GLU A 405 -9.24 -22.74 19.17
N GLU A 406 -10.14 -21.79 19.43
CA GLU A 406 -11.28 -21.52 18.56
C GLU A 406 -10.83 -21.11 17.15
N LEU A 407 -9.88 -20.16 17.03
CA LEU A 407 -9.34 -19.72 15.76
C LEU A 407 -8.69 -20.89 15.00
N VAL A 408 -7.76 -21.58 15.64
CA VAL A 408 -6.97 -22.63 15.00
C VAL A 408 -7.85 -23.79 14.57
N SER A 409 -8.78 -24.27 15.44
CA SER A 409 -9.72 -25.33 15.08
C SER A 409 -10.66 -24.91 13.94
N THR A 410 -11.03 -23.63 13.86
CA THR A 410 -11.84 -23.11 12.75
C THR A 410 -11.05 -23.11 11.45
N LEU A 411 -9.76 -22.70 11.48
CA LEU A 411 -8.86 -22.79 10.33
C LEU A 411 -8.68 -24.23 9.85
N GLU A 412 -8.36 -25.16 10.76
CA GLU A 412 -8.22 -26.59 10.44
C GLU A 412 -9.51 -27.16 9.79
N ARG A 413 -10.67 -26.84 10.38
CA ARG A 413 -11.97 -27.26 9.84
C ARG A 413 -12.21 -26.71 8.42
N ASN A 414 -11.95 -25.41 8.21
CA ASN A 414 -12.17 -24.76 6.94
C ASN A 414 -11.28 -25.36 5.85
N LEU A 415 -10.01 -25.59 6.15
CA LEU A 415 -9.07 -26.22 5.22
C LEU A 415 -9.48 -27.66 4.88
N ALA A 416 -9.89 -28.46 5.89
CA ALA A 416 -10.38 -29.81 5.68
C ALA A 416 -11.66 -29.88 4.82
N LEU A 417 -12.48 -28.84 4.86
CA LEU A 417 -13.71 -28.71 4.07
C LEU A 417 -13.52 -27.97 2.76
N HIS A 418 -12.30 -27.60 2.41
CA HIS A 418 -11.97 -26.82 1.20
C HIS A 418 -12.72 -25.47 1.14
N ILE A 419 -12.82 -24.77 2.28
CA ILE A 419 -13.43 -23.46 2.37
C ILE A 419 -12.33 -22.41 2.19
N PRO A 420 -12.39 -21.58 1.12
CA PRO A 420 -11.42 -20.52 0.90
C PRO A 420 -11.41 -19.55 2.09
N THR A 421 -10.26 -19.42 2.75
CA THR A 421 -10.15 -18.70 4.02
C THR A 421 -9.00 -17.69 3.98
N VAL A 422 -9.28 -16.49 4.49
CA VAL A 422 -8.31 -15.42 4.77
C VAL A 422 -8.15 -15.30 6.29
N LEU A 423 -6.93 -15.29 6.77
CA LEU A 423 -6.64 -14.99 8.17
C LEU A 423 -6.17 -13.53 8.31
N ASN A 424 -6.91 -12.75 9.08
CA ASN A 424 -6.57 -11.40 9.51
C ASN A 424 -6.23 -11.41 11.01
N GLU A 425 -4.95 -11.35 11.35
CA GLU A 425 -4.48 -11.27 12.74
C GLU A 425 -4.41 -9.78 13.15
N ALA A 426 -5.52 -9.23 13.64
CA ALA A 426 -5.71 -7.84 14.03
C ALA A 426 -5.70 -7.62 15.56
N SER A 427 -5.15 -8.58 16.34
CA SER A 427 -5.12 -8.52 17.78
C SER A 427 -4.11 -7.54 18.38
N ASN A 428 -3.29 -6.92 17.55
CA ASN A 428 -2.21 -6.01 17.96
C ASN A 428 -1.27 -6.64 19.01
N ASN A 429 -0.91 -7.91 18.80
CA ASN A 429 -0.03 -8.71 19.67
C ASN A 429 -0.60 -9.01 21.08
N ALA A 430 -1.90 -8.95 21.25
CA ALA A 430 -2.51 -9.16 22.57
C ALA A 430 -2.34 -10.60 23.12
N TYR A 431 -2.04 -11.58 22.26
CA TYR A 431 -1.81 -12.98 22.62
C TYR A 431 -0.32 -13.34 22.77
N GLY A 432 0.59 -12.44 22.40
CA GLY A 432 2.03 -12.69 22.41
C GLY A 432 2.41 -13.91 21.55
N ASP A 433 3.42 -14.64 22.01
CA ASP A 433 3.97 -15.81 21.29
C ASP A 433 3.00 -17.01 21.23
N ALA A 434 2.00 -17.08 22.11
CA ALA A 434 1.14 -18.25 22.20
C ALA A 434 0.30 -18.46 20.94
N LEU A 435 -0.22 -17.39 20.35
CA LEU A 435 -0.99 -17.44 19.10
C LEU A 435 -0.09 -17.90 17.95
N GLU A 436 1.07 -17.26 17.78
CA GLU A 436 1.98 -17.53 16.68
C GLU A 436 2.51 -18.96 16.70
N GLN A 437 2.88 -19.47 17.88
CA GLN A 437 3.34 -20.86 18.05
C GLN A 437 2.29 -21.89 17.63
N GLU A 438 1.01 -21.70 18.02
CA GLU A 438 -0.06 -22.60 17.61
C GLU A 438 -0.41 -22.48 16.13
N LEU A 439 -0.37 -21.26 15.57
CA LEU A 439 -0.57 -21.04 14.13
C LEU A 439 0.53 -21.73 13.31
N LEU A 440 1.81 -21.48 13.60
CA LEU A 440 2.94 -22.10 12.87
C LEU A 440 2.96 -23.62 12.98
N LYS A 441 2.52 -24.18 14.09
CA LYS A 441 2.49 -25.62 14.33
C LYS A 441 1.36 -26.33 13.63
N ARG A 442 0.15 -25.72 13.57
CA ARG A 442 -1.10 -26.40 13.18
C ARG A 442 -1.66 -25.92 11.84
N VAL A 443 -1.37 -24.69 11.42
CA VAL A 443 -1.96 -24.09 10.23
C VAL A 443 -1.00 -24.16 9.04
N PRO A 444 -1.38 -24.83 7.94
CA PRO A 444 -0.64 -24.79 6.69
C PRO A 444 -0.90 -23.47 5.97
N PHE A 445 -0.12 -22.43 6.26
CA PHE A 445 -0.37 -21.07 5.75
C PHE A 445 -0.49 -21.01 4.21
N ALA A 446 0.29 -21.80 3.49
CA ALA A 446 0.22 -21.84 2.02
C ALA A 446 -1.15 -22.31 1.47
N ALA A 447 -1.94 -23.02 2.28
CA ALA A 447 -3.28 -23.45 1.91
C ALA A 447 -4.36 -22.37 2.14
N LEU A 448 -4.03 -21.27 2.81
CA LEU A 448 -4.90 -20.10 2.95
C LEU A 448 -4.92 -19.27 1.66
N VAL A 449 -6.02 -18.57 1.44
CA VAL A 449 -6.12 -17.59 0.34
C VAL A 449 -5.19 -16.41 0.61
N ALA A 450 -5.15 -15.92 1.85
CA ALA A 450 -4.22 -14.88 2.30
C ALA A 450 -4.04 -14.91 3.81
N TYR A 451 -2.94 -14.32 4.27
CA TYR A 451 -2.65 -14.03 5.67
C TYR A 451 -2.05 -12.63 5.80
N ALA A 452 -2.55 -11.87 6.75
CA ALA A 452 -1.90 -10.67 7.23
C ALA A 452 -1.95 -10.62 8.75
N GLY A 453 -0.83 -10.22 9.34
CA GLY A 453 -0.67 -10.04 10.77
C GLY A 453 0.24 -8.87 11.08
N LYS A 454 0.15 -8.35 12.31
CA LYS A 454 1.20 -7.58 12.94
C LYS A 454 1.41 -6.12 12.57
N TYR A 455 0.45 -5.48 11.99
CA TYR A 455 0.37 -4.02 11.92
C TYR A 455 -0.67 -3.51 12.92
N ASP A 456 -0.87 -2.18 12.96
CA ASP A 456 -2.10 -1.64 13.54
C ASP A 456 -3.32 -2.26 12.84
N GLN A 457 -4.44 -2.31 13.55
CA GLN A 457 -5.64 -3.01 13.07
C GLN A 457 -6.13 -2.52 11.71
N ALA A 458 -5.94 -1.24 11.39
CA ALA A 458 -6.39 -0.67 10.12
C ALA A 458 -5.55 -1.16 8.95
N ASN A 459 -4.21 -1.11 9.06
CA ASN A 459 -3.31 -1.52 7.99
C ASN A 459 -3.29 -3.05 7.79
N VAL A 460 -3.33 -3.85 8.88
CA VAL A 460 -3.38 -5.32 8.76
C VAL A 460 -4.69 -5.77 8.13
N THR A 461 -5.82 -5.17 8.50
CA THR A 461 -7.12 -5.49 7.91
C THR A 461 -7.16 -5.11 6.44
N GLY A 462 -6.70 -3.90 6.09
CA GLY A 462 -6.58 -3.48 4.70
C GLY A 462 -5.72 -4.43 3.86
N ALA A 463 -4.60 -4.90 4.40
CA ALA A 463 -3.74 -5.89 3.76
C ALA A 463 -4.44 -7.23 3.55
N ALA A 464 -5.05 -7.80 4.61
CA ALA A 464 -5.75 -9.09 4.55
C ALA A 464 -6.87 -9.08 3.51
N PHE A 465 -7.69 -8.00 3.50
CA PHE A 465 -8.80 -7.87 2.56
C PHE A 465 -8.29 -7.68 1.12
N ALA A 466 -7.30 -6.83 0.90
CA ALA A 466 -6.71 -6.61 -0.42
C ALA A 466 -6.16 -7.91 -1.02
N MET A 467 -5.31 -8.60 -0.26
CA MET A 467 -4.70 -9.87 -0.67
C MET A 467 -5.74 -10.98 -0.82
N GLY A 468 -6.69 -11.05 0.12
CA GLY A 468 -7.77 -12.02 0.11
C GLY A 468 -8.64 -11.90 -1.14
N PHE A 469 -9.15 -10.70 -1.44
CA PHE A 469 -9.97 -10.48 -2.62
C PHE A 469 -9.19 -10.66 -3.93
N SER A 470 -7.98 -10.11 -4.04
CA SER A 470 -7.20 -10.21 -5.27
C SER A 470 -6.84 -11.66 -5.61
N ARG A 471 -6.34 -12.43 -4.62
CA ARG A 471 -5.99 -13.84 -4.84
C ARG A 471 -7.22 -14.72 -5.04
N TYR A 472 -8.30 -14.52 -4.26
CA TYR A 472 -9.54 -15.28 -4.45
C TYR A 472 -10.11 -15.10 -5.85
N LEU A 473 -10.21 -13.87 -6.33
CA LEU A 473 -10.72 -13.56 -7.66
C LEU A 473 -9.86 -14.20 -8.76
N TYR A 474 -8.55 -14.15 -8.62
CA TYR A 474 -7.63 -14.84 -9.53
C TYR A 474 -7.88 -16.36 -9.55
N LEU A 475 -7.91 -17.01 -8.40
CA LEU A 475 -8.13 -18.46 -8.28
C LEU A 475 -9.52 -18.87 -8.79
N ARG A 476 -10.51 -18.00 -8.65
CA ARG A 476 -11.91 -18.27 -9.04
C ARG A 476 -12.17 -18.05 -10.51
N CYS A 477 -11.58 -17.01 -11.10
CA CYS A 477 -11.95 -16.52 -12.42
C CYS A 477 -10.89 -16.80 -13.50
N ASP A 478 -9.63 -16.99 -13.12
CA ASP A 478 -8.54 -17.12 -14.07
C ASP A 478 -7.67 -18.36 -13.78
N ALA A 479 -6.90 -18.37 -12.72
CA ALA A 479 -5.93 -19.40 -12.34
C ALA A 479 -4.98 -19.83 -13.49
N SER A 480 -4.86 -19.01 -14.56
CA SER A 480 -4.07 -19.32 -15.75
C SER A 480 -2.62 -18.85 -15.63
N GLY A 481 -2.30 -18.06 -14.60
CA GLY A 481 -0.99 -17.41 -14.43
C GLY A 481 0.15 -18.34 -14.05
N GLY A 482 -0.15 -19.60 -13.79
CA GLY A 482 0.86 -20.62 -13.61
C GLY A 482 1.84 -20.35 -12.47
N LEU A 483 3.07 -20.77 -12.68
CA LEU A 483 4.14 -20.78 -11.65
C LEU A 483 4.47 -19.40 -11.09
N ASP A 484 4.44 -18.35 -11.90
CA ASP A 484 4.86 -17.00 -11.45
C ASP A 484 3.89 -16.41 -10.42
N ALA A 485 2.58 -16.51 -10.67
CA ALA A 485 1.55 -16.05 -9.73
C ALA A 485 1.53 -16.89 -8.44
N ASP A 486 1.76 -18.19 -8.55
CA ASP A 486 1.85 -19.09 -7.41
C ASP A 486 3.11 -18.82 -6.59
N ALA A 487 4.25 -18.60 -7.23
CA ALA A 487 5.49 -18.21 -6.56
C ALA A 487 5.35 -16.85 -5.84
N ALA A 488 4.68 -15.89 -6.47
CA ALA A 488 4.39 -14.60 -5.85
C ALA A 488 3.50 -14.73 -4.61
N GLN A 489 2.50 -15.61 -4.65
CA GLN A 489 1.67 -15.91 -3.48
C GLN A 489 2.50 -16.48 -2.31
N VAL A 490 3.45 -17.39 -2.58
CA VAL A 490 4.32 -17.92 -1.54
C VAL A 490 5.26 -16.83 -1.01
N ARG A 491 5.78 -15.95 -1.87
CA ARG A 491 6.59 -14.78 -1.44
C ARG A 491 5.80 -13.87 -0.53
N GLN A 492 4.55 -13.56 -0.88
CA GLN A 492 3.66 -12.73 -0.07
C GLN A 492 3.40 -13.35 1.29
N MET A 493 3.09 -14.65 1.33
CA MET A 493 2.86 -15.38 2.56
C MET A 493 4.12 -15.39 3.46
N ALA A 494 5.27 -15.71 2.87
CA ALA A 494 6.55 -15.70 3.56
C ALA A 494 6.91 -14.31 4.11
N ASN A 495 6.62 -13.24 3.34
CA ASN A 495 6.87 -11.87 3.75
C ASN A 495 6.01 -11.49 4.96
N SER A 496 4.70 -11.74 4.92
CA SER A 496 3.79 -11.46 6.03
C SER A 496 4.18 -12.22 7.30
N MET A 497 4.48 -13.53 7.18
CA MET A 497 4.89 -14.36 8.31
C MET A 497 6.24 -13.92 8.88
N ALA A 498 7.24 -13.66 8.04
CA ALA A 498 8.58 -13.26 8.49
C ALA A 498 8.59 -11.89 9.17
N LEU A 499 7.79 -10.93 8.69
CA LEU A 499 7.65 -9.63 9.36
C LEU A 499 6.97 -9.79 10.74
N THR A 500 6.00 -10.69 10.87
CA THR A 500 5.40 -11.05 12.15
C THR A 500 6.47 -11.59 13.12
N GLU A 501 7.27 -12.57 12.69
CA GLU A 501 8.37 -13.13 13.50
C GLU A 501 9.44 -12.09 13.84
N TYR A 502 9.77 -11.19 12.89
CA TYR A 502 10.72 -10.10 13.14
C TYR A 502 10.27 -9.21 14.30
N ILE A 503 9.02 -8.79 14.28
CA ILE A 503 8.49 -7.87 15.29
C ILE A 503 8.33 -8.57 16.65
N LEU A 504 7.90 -9.85 16.67
CA LEU A 504 7.71 -10.60 17.91
C LEU A 504 9.02 -10.95 18.59
N HIS A 505 9.99 -11.44 17.83
CA HIS A 505 11.12 -12.15 18.41
C HIS A 505 12.48 -11.48 18.14
N THR A 506 12.57 -10.60 17.13
CA THR A 506 13.85 -10.04 16.68
C THR A 506 14.03 -8.58 17.04
N ARG A 507 13.00 -7.75 16.85
CA ARG A 507 13.11 -6.28 16.95
C ARG A 507 13.53 -5.80 18.34
N ASP A 508 12.89 -6.29 19.40
CA ASP A 508 13.18 -5.83 20.75
C ASP A 508 14.55 -6.31 21.27
N PRO A 509 14.98 -7.58 21.08
CA PRO A 509 16.35 -7.99 21.36
C PRO A 509 17.39 -7.19 20.57
N LEU A 510 17.12 -6.87 19.30
CA LEU A 510 17.99 -6.05 18.48
C LEU A 510 18.06 -4.61 18.99
N ASN A 511 16.93 -4.01 19.36
CA ASN A 511 16.86 -2.69 19.97
C ASN A 511 17.65 -2.62 21.27
N ALA A 512 17.56 -3.64 22.12
CA ALA A 512 18.36 -3.72 23.34
C ALA A 512 19.86 -3.78 23.04
N TYR A 513 20.27 -4.54 22.02
CA TYR A 513 21.66 -4.60 21.57
C TYR A 513 22.13 -3.24 21.05
N LEU A 514 21.37 -2.54 20.18
CA LEU A 514 21.74 -1.23 19.66
C LEU A 514 21.87 -0.18 20.78
N LYS A 515 20.95 -0.18 21.73
CA LYS A 515 21.01 0.68 22.93
C LYS A 515 22.27 0.42 23.76
N SER A 516 22.73 -0.83 23.87
CA SER A 516 23.98 -1.18 24.56
C SER A 516 25.23 -0.60 23.87
N LEU A 517 25.12 -0.28 22.58
CA LEU A 517 26.15 0.39 21.79
C LEU A 517 25.99 1.93 21.77
N ASN A 518 25.05 2.48 22.55
CA ASN A 518 24.64 3.89 22.53
C ASN A 518 24.16 4.38 21.16
N LEU A 519 23.49 3.52 20.39
CA LEU A 519 22.88 3.86 19.11
C LEU A 519 21.40 4.14 19.28
N ASP A 520 20.92 5.14 18.52
CA ASP A 520 19.48 5.40 18.37
C ASP A 520 18.86 4.37 17.41
N THR A 521 17.84 3.64 17.89
CA THR A 521 17.13 2.65 17.09
C THR A 521 16.23 3.26 16.01
N GLY A 522 15.85 4.53 16.19
CA GLY A 522 15.06 5.31 15.24
C GLY A 522 15.89 5.96 14.13
N ASN A 523 17.23 6.05 14.30
CA ASN A 523 18.13 6.62 13.31
C ASN A 523 19.56 6.08 13.50
N ILE A 524 19.84 4.95 12.88
CA ILE A 524 21.17 4.30 12.95
C ILE A 524 22.11 5.03 11.97
N PRO A 525 23.19 5.68 12.45
CA PRO A 525 24.12 6.38 11.56
C PRO A 525 24.77 5.44 10.54
N PRO A 526 24.76 5.76 9.22
CA PRO A 526 25.36 4.90 8.19
C PRO A 526 26.87 4.70 8.35
N ASP A 527 27.54 5.66 8.96
CA ASP A 527 28.99 5.68 9.23
C ASP A 527 29.36 5.16 10.61
N THR A 528 28.41 4.53 11.33
CA THR A 528 28.67 3.95 12.66
C THR A 528 29.85 2.97 12.62
N PRO A 529 30.71 2.92 13.66
CA PRO A 529 31.79 1.92 13.74
C PRO A 529 31.27 0.48 13.81
N TYR A 530 29.97 0.29 14.08
CA TYR A 530 29.30 -1.00 14.21
C TYR A 530 28.61 -1.49 12.93
N ARG A 531 28.82 -0.83 11.79
CA ARG A 531 28.15 -1.12 10.52
C ARG A 531 28.24 -2.59 10.03
N THR A 532 29.26 -3.34 10.47
CA THR A 532 29.41 -4.78 10.15
C THR A 532 28.82 -5.68 11.25
N GLN A 533 28.75 -5.20 12.47
CA GLN A 533 28.23 -5.96 13.62
C GLN A 533 26.70 -5.97 13.65
N ILE A 534 26.05 -4.88 13.26
CA ILE A 534 24.59 -4.74 13.26
C ILE A 534 23.92 -5.75 12.32
N PRO A 535 24.31 -5.88 11.03
CA PRO A 535 23.74 -6.91 10.14
C PRO A 535 24.02 -8.33 10.62
N ARG A 536 25.20 -8.57 11.23
CA ARG A 536 25.51 -9.87 11.82
C ARG A 536 24.59 -10.20 12.99
N LYS A 537 24.35 -9.22 13.89
CA LYS A 537 23.44 -9.41 15.03
C LYS A 537 21.99 -9.59 14.58
N LEU A 538 21.56 -8.81 13.58
CA LEU A 538 20.25 -9.00 12.95
C LEU A 538 20.11 -10.44 12.39
N SER A 539 21.10 -10.90 11.62
CA SER A 539 21.08 -12.26 11.07
C SER A 539 21.08 -13.33 12.15
N GLU A 540 21.87 -13.15 13.23
CA GLU A 540 21.89 -14.08 14.38
C GLU A 540 20.51 -14.22 15.02
N LEU A 541 19.78 -13.12 15.19
CA LEU A 541 18.47 -13.10 15.83
C LEU A 541 17.34 -13.53 14.89
N PHE A 542 17.39 -13.14 13.63
CA PHE A 542 16.27 -13.32 12.70
C PHE A 542 16.33 -14.59 11.86
N ALA A 543 17.52 -15.13 11.57
CA ALA A 543 17.62 -16.35 10.77
C ALA A 543 16.90 -17.58 11.37
N PRO A 544 16.91 -17.80 12.69
CA PRO A 544 16.10 -18.86 13.30
C PRO A 544 14.60 -18.71 13.05
N GLU A 545 14.09 -17.47 13.12
CA GLU A 545 12.69 -17.15 12.88
C GLU A 545 12.32 -17.38 11.40
N CYS A 546 13.16 -16.94 10.48
CA CYS A 546 12.99 -17.24 9.05
C CYS A 546 12.98 -18.76 8.78
N GLN A 547 13.74 -19.56 9.52
CA GLN A 547 13.72 -21.02 9.37
C GLN A 547 12.39 -21.64 9.77
N LYS A 548 11.71 -21.12 10.82
CA LYS A 548 10.37 -21.57 11.22
C LYS A 548 9.36 -21.29 10.10
N VAL A 549 9.35 -20.07 9.58
CA VAL A 549 8.49 -19.65 8.45
C VAL A 549 8.73 -20.54 7.22
N CYS A 550 9.99 -20.67 6.80
CA CYS A 550 10.35 -21.51 5.66
C CYS A 550 10.02 -22.99 5.91
N GLY A 551 10.09 -23.46 7.16
CA GLY A 551 9.71 -24.81 7.56
C GLY A 551 8.20 -25.06 7.41
N ASN A 552 7.36 -24.13 7.89
CA ASN A 552 5.91 -24.22 7.72
C ASN A 552 5.56 -24.27 6.24
N LEU A 553 6.04 -23.33 5.43
CA LEU A 553 5.70 -23.22 4.01
C LEU A 553 6.18 -24.45 3.19
N ARG A 554 7.40 -24.96 3.43
CA ARG A 554 7.91 -26.14 2.70
C ARG A 554 7.18 -27.44 3.01
N ASN A 555 6.60 -27.55 4.20
CA ASN A 555 5.87 -28.75 4.63
C ASN A 555 4.37 -28.70 4.27
N THR A 556 3.95 -27.69 3.54
CA THR A 556 2.56 -27.46 3.16
C THR A 556 2.43 -27.34 1.64
N GLU A 557 1.21 -27.47 1.14
CA GLU A 557 0.90 -27.29 -0.28
C GLU A 557 0.20 -25.94 -0.49
N LEU A 558 0.62 -25.24 -1.53
CA LEU A 558 0.03 -23.98 -1.94
C LEU A 558 -1.33 -24.19 -2.57
N LEU A 559 -2.35 -23.43 -2.16
CA LEU A 559 -3.63 -23.35 -2.85
C LEU A 559 -3.46 -22.66 -4.21
N CYS A 560 -3.67 -23.39 -5.30
CA CYS A 560 -3.51 -22.91 -6.68
C CYS A 560 -4.76 -23.03 -7.55
N GLY A 561 -5.88 -23.57 -7.04
CA GLY A 561 -7.16 -23.64 -7.75
C GLY A 561 -8.33 -23.90 -6.82
N LEU A 562 -9.52 -23.39 -7.17
CA LEU A 562 -10.74 -23.53 -6.36
C LEU A 562 -11.78 -24.47 -7.01
N SER A 563 -11.73 -24.66 -8.31
CA SER A 563 -12.74 -25.46 -9.00
C SER A 563 -12.15 -26.16 -10.25
N PRO A 564 -11.60 -27.38 -10.08
CA PRO A 564 -11.49 -28.14 -8.84
C PRO A 564 -10.52 -27.53 -7.83
N TRP A 565 -10.66 -27.91 -6.57
CA TRP A 565 -9.66 -27.60 -5.53
C TRP A 565 -8.33 -28.24 -5.92
N ALA A 566 -7.33 -27.41 -6.06
CA ALA A 566 -6.02 -27.83 -6.50
C ALA A 566 -4.93 -27.22 -5.62
N THR A 567 -3.90 -28.00 -5.37
CA THR A 567 -2.73 -27.58 -4.60
C THR A 567 -1.45 -27.86 -5.37
N ARG A 568 -0.39 -27.15 -5.01
CA ARG A 568 0.94 -27.27 -5.60
C ARG A 568 2.00 -27.40 -4.49
N LYS A 569 2.92 -28.32 -4.66
CA LYS A 569 4.03 -28.49 -3.71
C LYS A 569 5.02 -27.34 -3.80
N ILE A 570 5.45 -26.84 -2.65
CA ILE A 570 6.53 -25.88 -2.50
C ILE A 570 7.83 -26.67 -2.32
N GLU A 571 8.76 -26.58 -3.28
CA GLU A 571 10.05 -27.29 -3.23
C GLU A 571 11.02 -26.60 -2.30
N SER A 572 11.12 -25.28 -2.40
CA SER A 572 12.00 -24.50 -1.53
C SER A 572 11.47 -23.08 -1.29
N VAL A 573 11.73 -22.58 -0.08
CA VAL A 573 11.59 -21.19 0.32
C VAL A 573 12.84 -20.79 1.08
N SER A 574 13.41 -19.63 0.79
CA SER A 574 14.50 -19.06 1.57
C SER A 574 14.34 -17.53 1.71
N ILE A 575 14.73 -17.01 2.87
CA ILE A 575 14.66 -15.59 3.21
C ILE A 575 16.08 -15.14 3.52
N ARG A 576 16.54 -14.08 2.86
CA ARG A 576 17.94 -13.61 2.90
C ARG A 576 18.06 -12.10 2.67
N ASP A 577 19.27 -11.56 2.75
CA ASP A 577 19.62 -10.17 2.41
C ASP A 577 18.85 -9.13 3.25
N TYR A 578 18.86 -9.32 4.58
CA TYR A 578 18.15 -8.43 5.51
C TYR A 578 18.78 -7.03 5.55
N LEU A 579 17.95 -5.98 5.47
CA LEU A 579 18.40 -4.60 5.56
C LEU A 579 17.32 -3.68 6.17
N PHE A 580 17.74 -2.53 6.65
CA PHE A 580 16.85 -1.47 7.13
C PHE A 580 16.73 -0.37 6.06
N PRO A 581 15.58 -0.25 5.37
CA PRO A 581 15.43 0.73 4.28
C PRO A 581 15.72 2.17 4.71
N TRP A 582 15.30 2.53 5.93
CA TRP A 582 15.43 3.87 6.51
C TRP A 582 16.44 3.97 7.64
N ASN A 583 17.40 3.04 7.72
CA ASN A 583 18.40 2.99 8.78
C ASN A 583 17.80 3.00 10.21
N ARG A 584 16.68 2.31 10.40
CA ARG A 584 16.05 2.13 11.70
C ARG A 584 15.45 0.73 11.82
N THR A 585 15.30 0.24 13.02
CA THR A 585 14.80 -1.12 13.27
C THR A 585 13.29 -1.27 13.11
N PHE A 586 12.57 -0.19 12.86
CA PHE A 586 11.11 -0.23 12.70
C PHE A 586 10.69 -0.91 11.41
N GLU A 587 11.43 -0.70 10.32
CA GLU A 587 11.21 -1.36 9.03
C GLU A 587 12.33 -2.35 8.72
N LEU A 588 11.94 -3.50 8.16
CA LEU A 588 12.85 -4.51 7.66
C LEU A 588 12.51 -4.84 6.21
N SER A 589 13.53 -4.99 5.38
CA SER A 589 13.44 -5.52 4.01
C SER A 589 14.32 -6.74 3.88
N PHE A 590 13.89 -7.70 3.07
CA PHE A 590 14.60 -8.93 2.78
C PHE A 590 14.16 -9.51 1.44
N THR A 591 14.93 -10.45 0.92
CA THR A 591 14.63 -11.17 -0.32
C THR A 591 14.01 -12.52 0.00
N VAL A 592 12.93 -12.88 -0.68
CA VAL A 592 12.30 -14.20 -0.62
C VAL A 592 12.47 -14.92 -1.95
N ASP A 593 13.19 -16.04 -1.93
CA ASP A 593 13.32 -16.93 -3.08
C ASP A 593 12.39 -18.14 -2.92
N VAL A 594 11.72 -18.51 -3.99
CA VAL A 594 10.73 -19.60 -4.02
C VAL A 594 10.96 -20.49 -5.24
N SER A 595 10.89 -21.81 -5.04
CA SER A 595 10.78 -22.81 -6.09
C SER A 595 9.55 -23.68 -5.86
N LEU A 596 8.79 -23.91 -6.91
CA LEU A 596 7.58 -24.71 -6.91
C LEU A 596 7.75 -25.92 -7.84
N GLU A 597 7.02 -27.00 -7.55
CA GLU A 597 6.92 -28.14 -8.43
C GLU A 597 6.31 -27.73 -9.76
N GLU A 598 6.95 -28.12 -10.88
CA GLU A 598 6.40 -27.89 -12.21
C GLU A 598 5.10 -28.67 -12.42
N PRO A 599 4.13 -28.16 -13.21
CA PRO A 599 2.84 -28.79 -13.45
C PRO A 599 2.93 -30.16 -14.11
#